data_c85d4b2dc149c25cadccee0d18303047
#
_entry.id   c85d4b2dc149c25cadccee0d18303047
#
_cell.length_a   1.000
_cell.length_b   1.000
_cell.length_c   1.000
_cell.angle_alpha   90.00
_cell.angle_beta   90.00
_cell.angle_gamma   90.00
#
_symmetry.space_group_name_H-M   'P 1'
#
loop_
_entity.id
_entity.type
_entity.pdbx_description
1 polymer ?
#
loop_
_entity_poly.entity_id
_entity_poly.type
_entity_poly.pdbx_seq_one_letter_code
_entity_poly.pdbx_strand_id
1 'polypeptide(L)'
;SGADENSLKNVQAAEAEGVSIQELVDKYAKSFADLGRAFNLTFDTFNRTSSKEHIKGAQKLWSSCKKEDIYKKKYRGLYCVGCEVFYTPNELNDGKCPEGHTNIEEVEEENYFFKLTNYSEFLYKLIETNKLRILPQTRKNEVLSFIKRGLEDFSISRSKNRAKNW
;
A
#
# COMPACT_ATOMS: atom_id res chain seq x y z
N SER A 1 9.27 11.59 -8.96
CA SER A 1 9.79 10.25 -8.64
C SER A 1 9.90 10.06 -7.14
N GLY A 2 10.21 8.84 -6.68
CA GLY A 2 10.36 8.58 -5.25
C GLY A 2 10.67 7.13 -4.93
N ALA A 3 10.86 6.86 -3.62
CA ALA A 3 11.06 5.54 -3.05
C ALA A 3 9.97 5.22 -2.03
N ASP A 4 9.34 4.06 -2.17
CA ASP A 4 8.50 3.47 -1.14
C ASP A 4 9.40 2.64 -0.21
N GLU A 5 9.53 3.11 1.03
CA GLU A 5 10.51 2.58 1.98
C GLU A 5 9.89 1.76 3.10
N ASN A 6 8.55 1.75 3.18
CA ASN A 6 7.84 1.19 4.30
C ASN A 6 7.29 -0.19 3.99
N SER A 7 8.15 -1.22 4.11
CA SER A 7 7.74 -2.60 3.89
C SER A 7 8.40 -3.58 4.87
N LEU A 8 7.75 -4.72 5.08
CA LEU A 8 8.34 -5.83 5.85
C LEU A 8 9.61 -6.37 5.17
N LYS A 9 9.69 -6.30 3.84
CA LYS A 9 10.89 -6.70 3.08
C LYS A 9 12.12 -5.89 3.49
N ASN A 10 11.96 -4.57 3.67
CA ASN A 10 13.06 -3.71 4.11
C ASN A 10 13.50 -4.05 5.53
N VAL A 11 12.57 -4.41 6.43
CA VAL A 11 12.89 -4.87 7.78
C VAL A 11 13.73 -6.14 7.72
N GLN A 12 13.28 -7.15 6.97
CA GLN A 12 13.97 -8.44 6.82
C GLN A 12 15.33 -8.29 6.14
N ALA A 13 15.43 -7.42 5.12
CA ALA A 13 16.71 -7.16 4.44
C ALA A 13 17.71 -6.46 5.36
N ALA A 14 17.28 -5.49 6.17
CA ALA A 14 18.13 -4.80 7.12
C ALA A 14 18.64 -5.77 8.21
N GLU A 15 17.77 -6.64 8.71
CA GLU A 15 18.15 -7.70 9.66
C GLU A 15 19.18 -8.66 9.04
N ALA A 16 19.00 -9.07 7.79
CA ALA A 16 19.92 -9.96 7.07
C ALA A 16 21.29 -9.30 6.78
N GLU A 17 21.31 -7.99 6.48
CA GLU A 17 22.54 -7.22 6.27
C GLU A 17 23.20 -6.76 7.59
N GLY A 18 22.52 -6.91 8.74
CA GLY A 18 23.05 -6.48 10.05
C GLY A 18 23.15 -4.96 10.21
N VAL A 19 22.31 -4.21 9.49
CA VAL A 19 22.26 -2.74 9.51
C VAL A 19 20.92 -2.25 10.04
N SER A 20 20.83 -0.96 10.39
CA SER A 20 19.54 -0.36 10.71
C SER A 20 18.68 -0.24 9.45
N ILE A 21 17.34 -0.27 9.63
CA ILE A 21 16.38 -0.07 8.53
C ILE A 21 16.64 1.28 7.85
N GLN A 22 16.96 2.33 8.63
CA GLN A 22 17.22 3.65 8.10
C GLN A 22 18.46 3.68 7.19
N GLU A 23 19.55 3.02 7.60
CA GLU A 23 20.78 2.90 6.79
C GLU A 23 20.49 2.16 5.48
N LEU A 24 19.71 1.07 5.53
CA LEU A 24 19.34 0.32 4.35
C LEU A 24 18.55 1.19 3.37
N VAL A 25 17.46 1.83 3.82
CA VAL A 25 16.61 2.64 2.94
C VAL A 25 17.32 3.89 2.42
N ASP A 26 18.22 4.51 3.20
CA ASP A 26 19.04 5.62 2.76
C ASP A 26 20.00 5.22 1.64
N LYS A 27 20.64 4.05 1.76
CA LYS A 27 21.52 3.46 0.73
C LYS A 27 20.76 3.27 -0.59
N TYR A 28 19.58 2.63 -0.53
CA TYR A 28 18.81 2.35 -1.75
C TYR A 28 18.14 3.61 -2.32
N ALA A 29 17.61 4.50 -1.48
CA ALA A 29 17.04 5.77 -1.95
C ALA A 29 18.06 6.59 -2.72
N LYS A 30 19.34 6.65 -2.24
CA LYS A 30 20.42 7.29 -2.94
C LYS A 30 20.67 6.63 -4.31
N SER A 31 20.72 5.30 -4.36
CA SER A 31 20.92 4.56 -5.61
C SER A 31 19.81 4.86 -6.62
N PHE A 32 18.54 4.88 -6.18
CA PHE A 32 17.41 5.22 -7.06
C PHE A 32 17.46 6.68 -7.54
N ALA A 33 17.85 7.62 -6.70
CA ALA A 33 18.04 9.02 -7.11
C ALA A 33 19.17 9.15 -8.13
N ASP A 34 20.25 8.38 -7.97
CA ASP A 34 21.40 8.37 -8.90
C ASP A 34 21.02 7.79 -10.27
N LEU A 35 20.06 6.86 -10.35
CA LEU A 35 19.50 6.40 -11.63
C LEU A 35 18.90 7.53 -12.45
N GLY A 36 18.32 8.55 -11.81
CA GLY A 36 17.84 9.74 -12.50
C GLY A 36 18.91 10.38 -13.38
N ARG A 37 20.14 10.49 -12.86
CA ARG A 37 21.28 11.00 -13.61
C ARG A 37 21.76 10.02 -14.68
N ALA A 38 21.87 8.74 -14.35
CA ALA A 38 22.34 7.71 -15.27
C ALA A 38 21.44 7.54 -16.50
N PHE A 39 20.13 7.68 -16.32
CA PHE A 39 19.15 7.58 -17.41
C PHE A 39 18.68 8.93 -17.96
N ASN A 40 19.34 10.03 -17.58
CA ASN A 40 18.98 11.38 -18.02
C ASN A 40 17.51 11.74 -17.78
N LEU A 41 16.96 11.32 -16.62
CA LEU A 41 15.59 11.60 -16.23
C LEU A 41 15.50 12.97 -15.57
N THR A 42 14.52 13.76 -15.99
CA THR A 42 14.23 15.09 -15.43
C THR A 42 13.01 15.02 -14.51
N PHE A 43 13.21 14.72 -13.24
CA PHE A 43 12.15 14.85 -12.24
C PHE A 43 12.47 15.99 -11.28
N ASP A 44 11.46 16.78 -10.94
CA ASP A 44 11.61 17.98 -10.09
C ASP A 44 11.75 17.62 -8.61
N THR A 45 11.17 16.48 -8.22
CA THR A 45 11.19 15.99 -6.84
C THR A 45 11.48 14.51 -6.77
N PHE A 46 12.22 14.10 -5.73
CA PHE A 46 12.38 12.71 -5.33
C PHE A 46 11.79 12.53 -3.92
N ASN A 47 10.58 12.01 -3.86
CA ASN A 47 9.87 11.83 -2.60
C ASN A 47 10.29 10.51 -1.92
N ARG A 48 10.37 10.54 -0.58
CA ARG A 48 10.63 9.36 0.24
C ARG A 48 9.50 9.17 1.24
N THR A 49 8.96 7.97 1.35
CA THR A 49 7.85 7.69 2.26
C THR A 49 8.26 7.76 3.74
N SER A 50 9.56 7.70 4.05
CA SER A 50 10.11 7.94 5.39
C SER A 50 10.39 9.42 5.70
N SER A 51 10.20 10.33 4.74
CA SER A 51 10.48 11.76 4.94
C SER A 51 9.47 12.42 5.90
N LYS A 52 9.92 13.45 6.62
CA LYS A 52 9.06 14.22 7.53
C LYS A 52 7.88 14.87 6.80
N GLU A 53 8.09 15.29 5.56
CA GLU A 53 7.07 15.90 4.70
C GLU A 53 5.99 14.88 4.35
N HIS A 54 6.39 13.67 3.98
CA HIS A 54 5.45 12.58 3.68
C HIS A 54 4.64 12.19 4.92
N ILE A 55 5.30 12.03 6.06
CA ILE A 55 4.64 11.70 7.34
C ILE A 55 3.60 12.78 7.70
N LYS A 56 3.95 14.06 7.60
CA LYS A 56 2.99 15.16 7.83
C LYS A 56 1.82 15.11 6.85
N GLY A 57 2.09 14.81 5.58
CA GLY A 57 1.05 14.65 4.55
C GLY A 57 0.09 13.50 4.88
N ALA A 58 0.62 12.34 5.24
CA ALA A 58 -0.17 11.17 5.63
C ALA A 58 -1.01 11.44 6.88
N GLN A 59 -0.43 12.08 7.92
CA GLN A 59 -1.16 12.48 9.13
C GLN A 59 -2.27 13.48 8.83
N LYS A 60 -2.03 14.44 7.93
CA LYS A 60 -3.05 15.40 7.50
C LYS A 60 -4.18 14.72 6.76
N LEU A 61 -3.87 13.78 5.84
CA LEU A 61 -4.88 13.00 5.13
C LEU A 61 -5.72 12.19 6.12
N TRP A 62 -5.07 11.46 7.04
CA TRP A 62 -5.77 10.72 8.10
C TRP A 62 -6.73 11.60 8.90
N SER A 63 -6.25 12.76 9.36
CA SER A 63 -7.03 13.71 10.15
C SER A 63 -8.18 14.35 9.35
N SER A 64 -8.14 14.31 8.02
CA SER A 64 -9.20 14.82 7.14
C SER A 64 -10.31 13.80 6.91
N CYS A 65 -10.08 12.52 7.22
CA CYS A 65 -11.11 11.50 7.14
C CYS A 65 -12.16 11.73 8.22
N LYS A 66 -13.42 11.41 7.91
CA LYS A 66 -14.47 11.42 8.93
C LYS A 66 -14.20 10.35 9.97
N LYS A 67 -14.40 10.68 11.25
CA LYS A 67 -14.12 9.75 12.35
C LYS A 67 -14.96 8.46 12.26
N GLU A 68 -16.19 8.56 11.79
CA GLU A 68 -17.11 7.45 11.59
C GLU A 68 -16.70 6.50 10.45
N ASP A 69 -15.83 6.94 9.55
CA ASP A 69 -15.32 6.12 8.46
C ASP A 69 -14.07 5.32 8.84
N ILE A 70 -13.52 5.55 10.03
CA ILE A 70 -12.37 4.82 10.52
C ILE A 70 -12.76 4.00 11.75
N TYR A 71 -12.49 2.71 11.72
CA TYR A 71 -12.78 1.80 12.83
C TYR A 71 -11.68 0.76 13.01
N LYS A 72 -11.61 0.18 14.20
CA LYS A 72 -10.68 -0.92 14.49
C LYS A 72 -11.34 -2.26 14.23
N LYS A 73 -10.58 -3.17 13.66
CA LYS A 73 -11.00 -4.56 13.43
C LYS A 73 -9.81 -5.48 13.64
N LYS A 74 -10.04 -6.58 14.36
CA LYS A 74 -9.11 -7.72 14.36
C LYS A 74 -9.20 -8.39 13.00
N TYR A 75 -8.06 -8.63 12.42
CA TYR A 75 -7.94 -9.28 11.13
C TYR A 75 -6.99 -10.47 11.26
N ARG A 76 -7.42 -11.62 10.80
CA ARG A 76 -6.60 -12.82 10.66
C ARG A 76 -6.59 -13.23 9.20
N GLY A 77 -5.43 -13.42 8.61
CA GLY A 77 -5.30 -13.78 7.21
C GLY A 77 -3.94 -14.32 6.87
N LEU A 78 -3.82 -14.88 5.68
CA LEU A 78 -2.60 -15.40 5.12
C LEU A 78 -1.91 -14.29 4.31
N TYR A 79 -0.81 -13.77 4.82
CA TYR A 79 -0.08 -12.66 4.22
C TYR A 79 1.07 -13.18 3.38
N CYS A 80 1.07 -12.82 2.10
CA CYS A 80 2.22 -13.07 1.24
C CYS A 80 3.22 -11.92 1.36
N VAL A 81 4.40 -12.20 1.89
CA VAL A 81 5.47 -11.20 2.04
C VAL A 81 5.96 -10.71 0.66
N GLY A 82 5.97 -11.61 -0.33
CA GLY A 82 6.39 -11.26 -1.70
C GLY A 82 5.46 -10.29 -2.40
N CYS A 83 4.14 -10.52 -2.33
CA CYS A 83 3.12 -9.65 -2.95
C CYS A 83 2.70 -8.49 -2.05
N GLU A 84 2.98 -8.55 -0.74
CA GLU A 84 2.49 -7.60 0.28
C GLU A 84 0.94 -7.53 0.37
N VAL A 85 0.28 -8.67 0.09
CA VAL A 85 -1.17 -8.81 0.03
C VAL A 85 -1.63 -9.95 0.92
N PHE A 86 -2.82 -9.80 1.49
CA PHE A 86 -3.51 -10.88 2.18
C PHE A 86 -4.31 -11.74 1.21
N TYR A 87 -4.26 -13.04 1.42
CA TYR A 87 -5.02 -14.04 0.67
C TYR A 87 -5.92 -14.84 1.60
N THR A 88 -7.03 -15.30 1.07
CA THR A 88 -7.84 -16.36 1.70
C THR A 88 -7.23 -17.73 1.38
N PRO A 89 -7.50 -18.78 2.17
CA PRO A 89 -7.02 -20.13 1.87
C PRO A 89 -7.38 -20.62 0.45
N ASN A 90 -8.54 -20.21 -0.06
CA ASN A 90 -9.02 -20.61 -1.40
C ASN A 90 -8.29 -19.90 -2.55
N GLU A 91 -7.59 -18.82 -2.28
CA GLU A 91 -6.81 -18.08 -3.28
C GLU A 91 -5.37 -18.62 -3.41
N LEU A 92 -4.96 -19.50 -2.50
CA LEU A 92 -3.65 -20.13 -2.55
C LEU A 92 -3.70 -21.44 -3.33
N ASN A 93 -2.67 -21.66 -4.17
CA ASN A 93 -2.45 -22.89 -4.92
C ASN A 93 -1.28 -23.66 -4.28
N ASP A 94 -1.53 -24.83 -3.69
CA ASP A 94 -0.50 -25.64 -3.02
C ASP A 94 0.37 -24.84 -2.03
N GLY A 95 -0.26 -23.97 -1.22
CA GLY A 95 0.41 -23.11 -0.25
C GLY A 95 1.18 -21.93 -0.85
N LYS A 96 1.02 -21.64 -2.13
CA LYS A 96 1.63 -20.51 -2.84
C LYS A 96 0.58 -19.49 -3.23
N CYS A 97 0.99 -18.21 -3.26
CA CYS A 97 0.13 -17.16 -3.82
C CYS A 97 0.02 -17.30 -5.36
N PRO A 98 -0.92 -16.60 -6.01
CA PRO A 98 -1.05 -16.64 -7.47
C PRO A 98 0.23 -16.29 -8.23
N GLU A 99 1.11 -15.46 -7.65
CA GLU A 99 2.42 -15.09 -8.22
C GLU A 99 3.53 -16.13 -7.92
N GLY A 100 3.19 -17.24 -7.25
CA GLY A 100 4.11 -18.35 -6.98
C GLY A 100 5.01 -18.18 -5.74
N HIS A 101 4.83 -17.15 -4.91
CA HIS A 101 5.60 -17.00 -3.68
C HIS A 101 5.17 -18.02 -2.62
N THR A 102 6.15 -18.56 -1.90
CA THR A 102 5.95 -19.56 -0.83
C THR A 102 5.99 -18.96 0.57
N ASN A 103 6.51 -17.72 0.72
CA ASN A 103 6.57 -17.05 2.02
C ASN A 103 5.19 -16.47 2.38
N ILE A 104 4.34 -17.35 2.90
CA ILE A 104 2.99 -17.03 3.37
C ILE A 104 3.00 -17.12 4.90
N GLU A 105 2.68 -16.01 5.55
CA GLU A 105 2.63 -15.90 7.01
C GLU A 105 1.18 -15.81 7.49
N GLU A 106 0.82 -16.58 8.52
CA GLU A 106 -0.45 -16.37 9.20
C GLU A 106 -0.31 -15.17 10.15
N VAL A 107 -1.11 -14.16 9.92
CA VAL A 107 -1.04 -12.89 10.65
C VAL A 107 -2.37 -12.63 11.35
N GLU A 108 -2.31 -12.34 12.64
CA GLU A 108 -3.44 -11.81 13.41
C GLU A 108 -3.05 -10.44 13.96
N GLU A 109 -3.77 -9.40 13.54
CA GLU A 109 -3.52 -8.00 13.91
C GLU A 109 -4.82 -7.28 14.20
N GLU A 110 -4.77 -6.28 15.10
CA GLU A 110 -5.80 -5.27 15.21
C GLU A 110 -5.37 -4.04 14.43
N ASN A 111 -6.07 -3.77 13.32
CA ASN A 111 -5.78 -2.67 12.42
C ASN A 111 -6.94 -1.68 12.36
N TYR A 112 -6.62 -0.44 11.97
CA TYR A 112 -7.62 0.52 11.53
C TYR A 112 -8.05 0.22 10.11
N PHE A 113 -9.36 0.27 9.88
CA PHE A 113 -10.00 0.08 8.59
C PHE A 113 -10.71 1.35 8.16
N PHE A 114 -10.72 1.61 6.85
CA PHE A 114 -11.48 2.67 6.24
C PHE A 114 -12.75 2.11 5.58
N LYS A 115 -13.90 2.71 5.86
CA LYS A 115 -15.20 2.31 5.30
C LYS A 115 -15.35 2.78 3.86
N LEU A 116 -14.62 2.14 2.94
CA LEU A 116 -14.73 2.43 1.52
C LEU A 116 -16.12 2.13 0.97
N THR A 117 -16.83 1.16 1.57
CA THR A 117 -18.20 0.79 1.21
C THR A 117 -19.15 1.97 1.21
N ASN A 118 -18.98 2.94 2.14
CA ASN A 118 -19.81 4.15 2.22
C ASN A 118 -19.68 5.07 0.99
N TYR A 119 -18.64 4.90 0.19
CA TYR A 119 -18.32 5.77 -0.94
C TYR A 119 -18.62 5.16 -2.30
N SER A 120 -19.15 3.93 -2.35
CA SER A 120 -19.36 3.19 -3.61
C SER A 120 -20.22 3.94 -4.61
N GLU A 121 -21.39 4.44 -4.20
CA GLU A 121 -22.28 5.18 -5.07
C GLU A 121 -21.69 6.52 -5.51
N PHE A 122 -21.07 7.24 -4.59
CA PHE A 122 -20.40 8.51 -4.87
C PHE A 122 -19.29 8.33 -5.90
N LEU A 123 -18.39 7.36 -5.71
CA LEU A 123 -17.30 7.07 -6.63
C LEU A 123 -17.81 6.63 -7.99
N TYR A 124 -18.82 5.77 -8.02
CA TYR A 124 -19.46 5.35 -9.26
C TYR A 124 -19.95 6.54 -10.07
N LYS A 125 -20.77 7.42 -9.49
CA LYS A 125 -21.31 8.63 -10.15
C LYS A 125 -20.20 9.59 -10.58
N LEU A 126 -19.16 9.76 -9.77
CA LEU A 126 -18.04 10.64 -10.07
C LEU A 126 -17.32 10.22 -11.36
N ILE A 127 -17.09 8.90 -11.50
CA ILE A 127 -16.42 8.31 -12.66
C ILE A 127 -17.35 8.24 -13.87
N GLU A 128 -18.58 7.79 -13.67
CA GLU A 128 -19.59 7.66 -14.75
C GLU A 128 -19.79 9.00 -15.46
N THR A 129 -19.93 10.08 -14.69
CA THR A 129 -20.13 11.45 -15.21
C THR A 129 -18.86 12.15 -15.68
N ASN A 130 -17.72 11.48 -15.68
CA ASN A 130 -16.40 12.03 -16.01
C ASN A 130 -15.95 13.22 -15.14
N LYS A 131 -16.54 13.44 -13.97
CA LYS A 131 -15.99 14.36 -12.96
C LYS A 131 -14.64 13.87 -12.43
N LEU A 132 -14.48 12.55 -12.32
CA LEU A 132 -13.17 11.88 -12.23
C LEU A 132 -12.95 11.13 -13.55
N ARG A 133 -12.02 11.64 -14.36
CA ARG A 133 -11.74 11.10 -15.68
C ARG A 133 -10.77 9.93 -15.60
N ILE A 134 -11.15 8.79 -16.16
CA ILE A 134 -10.30 7.60 -16.31
C ILE A 134 -10.10 7.32 -17.78
N LEU A 135 -8.86 7.12 -18.20
CA LEU A 135 -8.44 6.80 -19.56
C LEU A 135 -7.54 5.54 -19.56
N PRO A 136 -7.59 4.73 -20.63
CA PRO A 136 -8.56 4.75 -21.72
C PRO A 136 -9.95 4.28 -21.27
N GLN A 137 -10.95 4.32 -22.17
CA GLN A 137 -12.33 3.93 -21.86
C GLN A 137 -12.45 2.49 -21.32
N THR A 138 -11.60 1.58 -21.79
CA THR A 138 -11.52 0.18 -21.27
C THR A 138 -11.26 0.15 -19.76
N ARG A 139 -10.35 0.98 -19.26
CA ARG A 139 -10.04 1.08 -17.83
C ARG A 139 -11.17 1.72 -17.03
N LYS A 140 -11.85 2.71 -17.62
CA LYS A 140 -13.07 3.27 -17.03
C LYS A 140 -14.14 2.19 -16.82
N ASN A 141 -14.38 1.37 -17.84
CA ASN A 141 -15.38 0.30 -17.78
C ASN A 141 -15.00 -0.77 -16.75
N GLU A 142 -13.72 -1.12 -16.66
CA GLU A 142 -13.19 -2.05 -15.67
C GLU A 142 -13.43 -1.54 -14.23
N VAL A 143 -13.07 -0.29 -13.96
CA VAL A 143 -13.26 0.33 -12.64
C VAL A 143 -14.74 0.44 -12.27
N LEU A 144 -15.59 0.87 -13.18
CA LEU A 144 -17.04 0.93 -12.95
C LEU A 144 -17.63 -0.45 -12.67
N SER A 145 -17.17 -1.48 -13.38
CA SER A 145 -17.59 -2.86 -13.14
C SER A 145 -17.10 -3.37 -11.79
N PHE A 146 -15.89 -3.01 -11.38
CA PHE A 146 -15.33 -3.34 -10.07
C PHE A 146 -16.19 -2.73 -8.95
N ILE A 147 -16.52 -1.44 -9.04
CA ILE A 147 -17.36 -0.76 -8.05
C ILE A 147 -18.76 -1.39 -7.98
N LYS A 148 -19.35 -1.76 -9.12
CA LYS A 148 -20.69 -2.41 -9.18
C LYS A 148 -20.73 -3.78 -8.49
N ARG A 149 -19.62 -4.52 -8.49
CA ARG A 149 -19.54 -5.81 -7.78
C ARG A 149 -19.52 -5.65 -6.27
N GLY A 150 -19.30 -4.46 -5.76
CA GLY A 150 -19.19 -4.11 -4.35
C GLY A 150 -17.75 -3.78 -3.97
N LEU A 151 -17.58 -2.63 -3.31
CA LEU A 151 -16.32 -2.27 -2.66
C LEU A 151 -16.30 -2.86 -1.26
N GLU A 152 -15.10 -3.16 -0.79
CA GLU A 152 -14.87 -3.64 0.58
C GLU A 152 -14.06 -2.61 1.38
N ASP A 153 -14.30 -2.60 2.70
CA ASP A 153 -13.49 -1.81 3.61
C ASP A 153 -12.06 -2.38 3.66
N PHE A 154 -11.08 -1.52 3.73
CA PHE A 154 -9.68 -1.96 3.69
C PHE A 154 -8.87 -1.44 4.87
N SER A 155 -7.83 -2.20 5.24
CA SER A 155 -6.90 -1.84 6.30
C SER A 155 -6.01 -0.67 5.89
N ILE A 156 -5.97 0.37 6.72
CA ILE A 156 -5.15 1.58 6.52
C ILE A 156 -4.01 1.70 7.53
N SER A 157 -3.83 0.70 8.38
CA SER A 157 -2.71 0.66 9.33
C SER A 157 -2.05 -0.72 9.36
N ARG A 158 -0.89 -0.77 9.98
CA ARG A 158 -0.14 -2.01 10.25
C ARG A 158 0.30 -2.01 11.70
N SER A 159 0.55 -3.20 12.26
CA SER A 159 1.14 -3.31 13.59
C SER A 159 2.58 -2.77 13.61
N LYS A 160 3.01 -2.23 14.75
CA LYS A 160 4.39 -1.75 14.93
C LYS A 160 5.43 -2.84 14.73
N ASN A 161 5.07 -4.11 14.99
CA ASN A 161 6.00 -5.23 14.81
C ASN A 161 6.33 -5.49 13.34
N ARG A 162 5.43 -5.13 12.42
CA ARG A 162 5.61 -5.28 10.97
C ARG A 162 6.15 -4.03 10.29
N ALA A 163 6.00 -2.87 10.92
CA ALA A 163 6.42 -1.58 10.38
C ALA A 163 7.34 -0.88 11.41
N LYS A 164 8.50 -1.50 11.70
CA LYS A 164 9.43 -1.06 12.77
C LYS A 164 10.07 0.31 12.54
N ASN A 165 10.00 0.84 11.36
CA ASN A 165 10.65 2.09 10.95
C ASN A 165 9.70 3.31 10.82
N TRP A 166 8.52 3.24 11.43
CA TRP A 166 7.54 4.32 11.43
C TRP A 166 7.45 5.04 12.77
#